data_b40bc06fb276ccf6a369c29deba9faf1
#
_entry.id   b40bc06fb276ccf6a369c29deba9faf1
#
_cell.length_a   1.000
_cell.length_b   1.000
_cell.length_c   1.000
_cell.angle_alpha   90.00
_cell.angle_beta   90.00
_cell.angle_gamma   90.00
#
_symmetry.space_group_name_H-M   'P 1'
#
loop_
_entity.id
_entity.type
_entity.pdbx_description
1 polymer ?
#
loop_
_entity_poly.entity_id
_entity_poly.type
_entity_poly.pdbx_seq_one_letter_code
_entity_poly.pdbx_strand_id
1 'polypeptide(L)'
;MNDYLVRGMSMDGFVKVVAIRSTQTVQRAVQIHGTTPNATAAFGRALTACSMMGNMQKVENGSMTLQVRGGGPIGTITCVSDAHGNVRGVVTEPKVPLVEKYPGKLDVGATVGTDGTLTVIRDLQMKEPYIGSVPLVSGEIGDDVTAYFAQSEQTPTACALGVLVDRDCSVKVAGGYLLQLLPGAPEETIDALERGIKRAGAVTAMLDAGLTPEDILGQVCGELGVVFMETAEVAYKCYCDRDRVTAALISLGREELGQIAADGKPFPVECQFCDTVYTFTPEDVQEILKKI
;
A
#
# COMPACT_ATOMS: atom_id res chain seq x y z
N MET A 1 -1.52 9.53 17.98
CA MET A 1 -2.86 9.12 17.50
C MET A 1 -2.67 7.87 16.66
N ASN A 2 -3.49 6.82 16.86
CA ASN A 2 -3.37 5.59 16.08
C ASN A 2 -3.80 5.81 14.63
N ASP A 3 -3.21 5.05 13.70
CA ASP A 3 -3.66 5.01 12.32
C ASP A 3 -4.95 4.21 12.22
N TYR A 4 -5.85 4.68 11.37
CA TYR A 4 -7.12 4.02 11.12
C TYR A 4 -7.71 4.46 9.78
N LEU A 5 -8.62 3.67 9.27
CA LEU A 5 -9.44 3.98 8.12
C LEU A 5 -10.93 3.99 8.49
N VAL A 6 -11.70 4.75 7.72
CA VAL A 6 -13.16 4.75 7.78
C VAL A 6 -13.74 4.41 6.43
N ARG A 7 -14.84 3.66 6.42
CA ARG A 7 -15.63 3.38 5.23
C ARG A 7 -17.04 3.88 5.39
N GLY A 8 -17.62 4.29 4.30
CA GLY A 8 -18.99 4.76 4.28
C GLY A 8 -19.55 4.83 2.88
N MET A 9 -20.67 5.52 2.80
CA MET A 9 -21.39 5.78 1.56
C MET A 9 -21.96 7.18 1.59
N SER A 10 -22.05 7.85 0.44
CA SER A 10 -22.81 9.09 0.32
C SER A 10 -24.27 8.89 0.72
N MET A 11 -24.92 9.92 1.20
CA MET A 11 -26.32 9.83 1.68
C MET A 11 -27.30 9.47 0.55
N ASP A 12 -26.96 9.82 -0.69
CA ASP A 12 -27.73 9.42 -1.88
C ASP A 12 -27.51 7.96 -2.32
N GLY A 13 -26.51 7.26 -1.69
CA GLY A 13 -26.23 5.85 -1.92
C GLY A 13 -25.43 5.55 -3.19
N PHE A 14 -24.90 6.55 -3.91
CA PHE A 14 -24.21 6.32 -5.19
C PHE A 14 -22.68 6.38 -5.12
N VAL A 15 -22.10 6.81 -3.99
CA VAL A 15 -20.62 6.88 -3.82
C VAL A 15 -20.18 6.07 -2.62
N LYS A 16 -19.37 5.02 -2.86
CA LYS A 16 -18.60 4.36 -1.79
C LYS A 16 -17.40 5.21 -1.46
N VAL A 17 -17.14 5.38 -0.18
CA VAL A 17 -16.04 6.22 0.30
C VAL A 17 -15.16 5.47 1.30
N VAL A 18 -13.85 5.67 1.18
CA VAL A 18 -12.86 5.21 2.15
C VAL A 18 -11.86 6.33 2.36
N ALA A 19 -11.50 6.62 3.59
CA ALA A 19 -10.37 7.49 3.91
C ALA A 19 -9.52 6.87 5.00
N ILE A 20 -8.24 7.21 5.03
CA ILE A 20 -7.26 6.63 5.92
C ILE A 20 -6.27 7.68 6.41
N ARG A 21 -5.88 7.59 7.67
CA ARG A 21 -4.63 8.11 8.20
C ARG A 21 -3.67 6.94 8.37
N SER A 22 -2.46 7.05 7.79
CA SER A 22 -1.45 5.99 7.75
C SER A 22 -0.05 6.47 8.18
N THR A 23 0.02 7.53 8.97
CA THR A 23 1.28 8.19 9.35
C THR A 23 2.25 7.26 10.08
N GLN A 24 1.77 6.54 11.09
CA GLN A 24 2.60 5.59 11.86
C GLN A 24 2.97 4.35 11.03
N THR A 25 2.06 3.89 10.20
CA THR A 25 2.27 2.78 9.26
C THR A 25 3.41 3.08 8.31
N VAL A 26 3.39 4.26 7.68
CA VAL A 26 4.46 4.69 6.78
C VAL A 26 5.75 4.97 7.55
N GLN A 27 5.68 5.60 8.73
CA GLN A 27 6.85 5.82 9.58
C GLN A 27 7.52 4.50 9.99
N ARG A 28 6.74 3.45 10.30
CA ARG A 28 7.30 2.12 10.60
C ARG A 28 8.02 1.52 9.38
N ALA A 29 7.46 1.69 8.18
CA ALA A 29 8.11 1.26 6.94
C ALA A 29 9.46 1.99 6.72
N VAL A 30 9.52 3.30 6.99
CA VAL A 30 10.78 4.08 6.94
C VAL A 30 11.82 3.51 7.90
N GLN A 31 11.43 3.18 9.14
CA GLN A 31 12.34 2.62 10.14
C GLN A 31 12.92 1.26 9.72
N ILE A 32 12.09 0.41 9.10
CA ILE A 32 12.50 -0.92 8.65
C ILE A 32 13.44 -0.84 7.45
N HIS A 33 13.05 -0.05 6.43
CA HIS A 33 13.71 -0.07 5.12
C HIS A 33 14.74 1.05 4.94
N GLY A 34 14.80 2.05 5.83
CA GLY A 34 15.73 3.16 5.75
C GLY A 34 15.54 4.02 4.51
N THR A 35 14.30 4.26 4.09
CA THR A 35 13.96 4.95 2.84
C THR A 35 14.34 6.43 2.85
N THR A 36 14.88 6.94 1.73
CA THR A 36 15.08 8.38 1.50
C THR A 36 13.74 9.09 1.21
N PRO A 37 13.65 10.43 1.28
CA PRO A 37 12.38 11.16 1.17
C PRO A 37 11.53 10.80 -0.04
N ASN A 38 12.11 10.70 -1.23
CA ASN A 38 11.38 10.32 -2.44
C ASN A 38 10.87 8.87 -2.38
N ALA A 39 11.71 7.93 -1.91
CA ALA A 39 11.29 6.55 -1.71
C ALA A 39 10.20 6.44 -0.64
N THR A 40 10.31 7.21 0.46
CA THR A 40 9.28 7.30 1.51
C THR A 40 7.95 7.77 0.94
N ALA A 41 7.96 8.82 0.12
CA ALA A 41 6.73 9.34 -0.47
C ALA A 41 6.08 8.33 -1.44
N ALA A 42 6.86 7.70 -2.32
CA ALA A 42 6.36 6.69 -3.26
C ALA A 42 5.85 5.44 -2.53
N PHE A 43 6.69 4.86 -1.67
CA PHE A 43 6.37 3.65 -0.92
C PHE A 43 5.20 3.86 0.05
N GLY A 44 5.17 4.99 0.76
CA GLY A 44 4.09 5.34 1.68
C GLY A 44 2.75 5.51 0.99
N ARG A 45 2.71 6.12 -0.22
CA ARG A 45 1.48 6.18 -1.04
C ARG A 45 1.02 4.79 -1.46
N ALA A 46 1.94 3.91 -1.89
CA ALA A 46 1.61 2.54 -2.25
C ALA A 46 1.07 1.72 -1.06
N LEU A 47 1.69 1.85 0.14
CA LEU A 47 1.20 1.23 1.38
C LEU A 47 -0.20 1.73 1.74
N THR A 48 -0.42 3.05 1.66
CA THR A 48 -1.71 3.69 1.95
C THR A 48 -2.81 3.20 1.00
N ALA A 49 -2.54 3.17 -0.31
CA ALA A 49 -3.47 2.63 -1.30
C ALA A 49 -3.76 1.15 -1.06
N CYS A 50 -2.70 0.34 -0.84
CA CYS A 50 -2.81 -1.08 -0.56
C CYS A 50 -3.67 -1.37 0.67
N SER A 51 -3.52 -0.60 1.74
CA SER A 51 -4.32 -0.71 2.97
C SER A 51 -5.81 -0.46 2.70
N MET A 52 -6.15 0.65 2.03
CA MET A 52 -7.54 0.96 1.66
C MET A 52 -8.15 -0.12 0.77
N MET A 53 -7.44 -0.50 -0.30
CA MET A 53 -7.92 -1.50 -1.26
C MET A 53 -8.04 -2.89 -0.62
N GLY A 54 -7.15 -3.26 0.30
CA GLY A 54 -7.21 -4.52 1.04
C GLY A 54 -8.43 -4.58 1.96
N ASN A 55 -8.72 -3.51 2.69
CA ASN A 55 -9.89 -3.44 3.56
C ASN A 55 -11.23 -3.42 2.79
N MET A 56 -11.21 -3.06 1.51
CA MET A 56 -12.41 -3.14 0.66
C MET A 56 -12.78 -4.57 0.23
N GLN A 57 -11.92 -5.56 0.50
CA GLN A 57 -12.20 -6.96 0.16
C GLN A 57 -13.31 -7.52 1.06
N LYS A 58 -14.10 -8.45 0.48
CA LYS A 58 -15.22 -9.10 1.18
C LYS A 58 -14.81 -10.43 1.84
N VAL A 59 -13.60 -10.92 1.59
CA VAL A 59 -13.11 -12.22 2.07
C VAL A 59 -12.20 -11.97 3.26
N GLU A 60 -12.64 -12.38 4.45
CA GLU A 60 -11.98 -12.09 5.74
C GLU A 60 -10.52 -12.59 5.81
N ASN A 61 -10.24 -13.77 5.27
CA ASN A 61 -8.88 -14.32 5.21
C ASN A 61 -8.18 -14.06 3.88
N GLY A 62 -8.73 -13.16 3.07
CA GLY A 62 -8.13 -12.75 1.80
C GLY A 62 -6.91 -11.87 2.00
N SER A 63 -6.06 -11.82 0.99
CA SER A 63 -4.96 -10.86 0.92
C SER A 63 -4.93 -10.18 -0.44
N MET A 64 -4.36 -8.98 -0.45
CA MET A 64 -4.15 -8.22 -1.67
C MET A 64 -2.69 -7.80 -1.78
N THR A 65 -2.11 -8.03 -2.95
CA THR A 65 -0.79 -7.51 -3.30
C THR A 65 -0.95 -6.40 -4.33
N LEU A 66 -0.36 -5.25 -4.05
CA LEU A 66 -0.18 -4.14 -4.98
C LEU A 66 1.28 -4.10 -5.38
N GLN A 67 1.57 -4.28 -6.66
CA GLN A 67 2.91 -4.15 -7.20
C GLN A 67 2.97 -3.02 -8.21
N VAL A 68 3.95 -2.12 -8.04
CA VAL A 68 4.22 -0.99 -8.93
C VAL A 68 5.62 -1.14 -9.48
N ARG A 69 5.74 -1.19 -10.80
CA ARG A 69 7.02 -1.26 -11.53
C ARG A 69 6.95 -0.24 -12.66
N GLY A 70 7.66 0.87 -12.52
CA GLY A 70 7.60 1.97 -13.49
C GLY A 70 8.90 2.25 -14.21
N GLY A 71 9.96 1.43 -13.99
CA GLY A 71 11.26 1.64 -14.62
C GLY A 71 12.08 2.79 -14.03
N GLY A 72 11.55 3.48 -13.02
CA GLY A 72 12.27 4.54 -12.32
C GLY A 72 13.28 4.02 -11.29
N PRO A 73 14.07 4.92 -10.67
CA PRO A 73 15.18 4.54 -9.79
C PRO A 73 14.78 3.74 -8.54
N ILE A 74 13.54 3.83 -8.09
CA ILE A 74 13.05 3.06 -6.93
C ILE A 74 12.91 1.54 -7.24
N GLY A 75 12.89 1.17 -8.51
CA GLY A 75 12.66 -0.20 -8.96
C GLY A 75 11.21 -0.65 -8.75
N THR A 76 11.02 -1.76 -8.07
CA THR A 76 9.69 -2.32 -7.79
C THR A 76 9.26 -2.01 -6.37
N ILE A 77 8.03 -1.54 -6.22
CA ILE A 77 7.34 -1.43 -4.93
C ILE A 77 6.35 -2.58 -4.85
N THR A 78 6.42 -3.39 -3.79
CA THR A 78 5.46 -4.47 -3.52
C THR A 78 4.87 -4.27 -2.14
N CYS A 79 3.55 -4.11 -2.06
CA CYS A 79 2.80 -3.99 -0.82
C CYS A 79 1.78 -5.12 -0.72
N VAL A 80 1.58 -5.63 0.50
CA VAL A 80 0.60 -6.70 0.77
C VAL A 80 -0.28 -6.26 1.92
N SER A 81 -1.59 -6.28 1.73
CA SER A 81 -2.60 -6.00 2.75
C SER A 81 -3.45 -7.22 3.06
N ASP A 82 -3.88 -7.35 4.32
CA ASP A 82 -4.97 -8.23 4.70
C ASP A 82 -6.35 -7.55 4.52
N ALA A 83 -7.42 -8.27 4.82
CA ALA A 83 -8.80 -7.76 4.73
C ALA A 83 -9.14 -6.72 5.82
N HIS A 84 -8.31 -6.56 6.85
CA HIS A 84 -8.48 -5.54 7.88
C HIS A 84 -7.76 -4.22 7.55
N GLY A 85 -6.97 -4.19 6.46
CA GLY A 85 -6.19 -3.03 6.06
C GLY A 85 -4.81 -2.96 6.72
N ASN A 86 -4.38 -3.96 7.51
CA ASN A 86 -2.99 -4.02 7.93
C ASN A 86 -2.11 -4.30 6.72
N VAL A 87 -0.98 -3.61 6.62
CA VAL A 87 -0.16 -3.63 5.41
C VAL A 87 1.31 -3.86 5.74
N ARG A 88 2.01 -4.50 4.83
CA ARG A 88 3.47 -4.61 4.79
C ARG A 88 3.95 -4.41 3.36
N GLY A 89 5.20 -4.08 3.18
CA GLY A 89 5.72 -3.90 1.83
C GLY A 89 7.24 -3.98 1.80
N VAL A 90 7.76 -3.97 0.59
CA VAL A 90 9.19 -3.90 0.27
C VAL A 90 9.39 -3.05 -0.97
N VAL A 91 10.51 -2.37 -1.03
CA VAL A 91 10.96 -1.59 -2.18
C VAL A 91 12.34 -2.05 -2.59
N THR A 92 12.58 -2.20 -3.90
CA THR A 92 13.86 -2.70 -4.41
C THR A 92 15.01 -1.78 -4.08
N GLU A 93 14.83 -0.46 -4.28
CA GLU A 93 15.86 0.54 -3.98
C GLU A 93 15.30 1.58 -2.99
N PRO A 94 15.57 1.42 -1.69
CA PRO A 94 15.07 2.36 -0.67
C PRO A 94 15.82 3.68 -0.65
N LYS A 95 17.03 3.75 -1.24
CA LYS A 95 17.91 4.93 -1.18
C LYS A 95 18.04 5.61 -2.54
N VAL A 96 16.96 6.20 -3.01
CA VAL A 96 16.95 6.97 -4.26
C VAL A 96 17.39 8.43 -4.02
N PRO A 97 17.91 9.11 -5.07
CA PRO A 97 18.22 10.53 -5.00
C PRO A 97 17.02 11.41 -4.66
N LEU A 98 17.28 12.56 -4.05
CA LEU A 98 16.27 13.60 -3.87
C LEU A 98 15.98 14.27 -5.21
N VAL A 99 14.74 14.18 -5.66
CA VAL A 99 14.24 14.86 -6.87
C VAL A 99 12.99 15.64 -6.50
N GLU A 100 12.96 16.91 -6.82
CA GLU A 100 11.82 17.79 -6.61
C GLU A 100 11.19 18.18 -7.95
N LYS A 101 9.86 18.13 -8.02
CA LYS A 101 9.08 18.62 -9.17
C LYS A 101 9.11 20.16 -9.24
N TYR A 102 9.08 20.78 -8.07
CA TYR A 102 9.34 22.18 -7.81
C TYR A 102 9.73 22.33 -6.33
N PRO A 103 10.37 23.45 -5.91
CA PRO A 103 10.88 23.60 -4.55
C PRO A 103 9.86 23.20 -3.47
N GLY A 104 10.22 22.22 -2.64
CA GLY A 104 9.41 21.69 -1.55
C GLY A 104 8.40 20.62 -1.95
N LYS A 105 8.34 20.19 -3.22
CA LYS A 105 7.50 19.07 -3.66
C LYS A 105 8.32 17.95 -4.28
N LEU A 106 8.37 16.81 -3.61
CA LEU A 106 9.02 15.60 -4.09
C LEU A 106 8.40 15.12 -5.41
N ASP A 107 9.24 14.74 -6.37
CA ASP A 107 8.82 14.18 -7.66
C ASP A 107 8.70 12.65 -7.52
N VAL A 108 7.50 12.20 -7.13
CA VAL A 108 7.19 10.77 -6.98
C VAL A 108 7.11 10.11 -8.35
N GLY A 109 6.53 10.80 -9.34
CA GLY A 109 6.44 10.28 -10.70
C GLY A 109 7.80 9.98 -11.32
N ALA A 110 8.77 10.89 -11.19
CA ALA A 110 10.15 10.64 -11.65
C ALA A 110 10.84 9.53 -10.86
N THR A 111 10.50 9.36 -9.59
CA THR A 111 11.06 8.31 -8.72
C THR A 111 10.55 6.92 -9.11
N VAL A 112 9.27 6.79 -9.42
CA VAL A 112 8.61 5.53 -9.82
C VAL A 112 8.82 5.23 -11.30
N GLY A 113 8.75 6.25 -12.15
CA GLY A 113 8.72 6.12 -13.61
C GLY A 113 7.33 5.73 -14.11
N THR A 114 7.19 5.69 -15.44
CA THR A 114 5.93 5.36 -16.14
C THR A 114 6.07 4.24 -17.17
N ASP A 115 7.29 3.72 -17.37
CA ASP A 115 7.54 2.63 -18.31
C ASP A 115 7.33 1.28 -17.61
N GLY A 116 6.06 0.91 -17.44
CA GLY A 116 5.71 -0.33 -16.79
C GLY A 116 4.26 -0.40 -16.30
N THR A 117 4.02 -1.14 -15.22
CA THR A 117 2.67 -1.51 -14.81
C THR A 117 2.41 -1.36 -13.31
N LEU A 118 1.14 -1.11 -12.99
CA LEU A 118 0.54 -1.36 -11.69
C LEU A 118 -0.22 -2.69 -11.77
N THR A 119 0.11 -3.63 -10.90
CA THR A 119 -0.51 -4.96 -10.84
C THR A 119 -1.13 -5.18 -9.46
N VAL A 120 -2.38 -5.63 -9.45
CA VAL A 120 -3.11 -6.04 -8.25
C VAL A 120 -3.36 -7.52 -8.30
N ILE A 121 -2.95 -8.24 -7.25
CA ILE A 121 -3.19 -9.66 -7.07
C ILE A 121 -4.08 -9.82 -5.85
N ARG A 122 -5.26 -10.44 -6.02
CA ARG A 122 -6.19 -10.72 -4.91
C ARG A 122 -6.26 -12.22 -4.68
N ASP A 123 -5.78 -12.65 -3.52
CA ASP A 123 -6.06 -13.99 -3.03
C ASP A 123 -7.40 -13.97 -2.29
N LEU A 124 -8.41 -14.50 -2.95
CA LEU A 124 -9.78 -14.61 -2.44
C LEU A 124 -10.07 -16.00 -1.88
N GLN A 125 -9.03 -16.77 -1.52
CA GLN A 125 -9.12 -18.16 -1.07
C GLN A 125 -9.74 -19.09 -2.13
N MET A 126 -9.60 -18.72 -3.39
CA MET A 126 -9.99 -19.53 -4.55
C MET A 126 -8.79 -20.34 -5.06
N LYS A 127 -9.04 -21.26 -6.00
CA LYS A 127 -7.98 -22.11 -6.58
C LYS A 127 -6.85 -21.29 -7.23
N GLU A 128 -7.21 -20.17 -7.84
CA GLU A 128 -6.27 -19.24 -8.45
C GLU A 128 -6.57 -17.81 -7.99
N PRO A 129 -5.55 -16.98 -7.76
CA PRO A 129 -5.76 -15.58 -7.41
C PRO A 129 -6.27 -14.80 -8.62
N TYR A 130 -7.05 -13.75 -8.38
CA TYR A 130 -7.39 -12.77 -9.41
C TYR A 130 -6.18 -11.84 -9.62
N ILE A 131 -5.81 -11.63 -10.89
CA ILE A 131 -4.70 -10.74 -11.26
C ILE A 131 -5.20 -9.72 -12.27
N GLY A 132 -5.10 -8.43 -11.92
CA GLY A 132 -5.35 -7.30 -12.82
C GLY A 132 -4.07 -6.48 -12.98
N SER A 133 -3.74 -6.08 -14.21
CA SER A 133 -2.56 -5.28 -14.50
C SER A 133 -2.89 -4.20 -15.52
N VAL A 134 -2.42 -2.98 -15.28
CA VAL A 134 -2.61 -1.83 -16.18
C VAL A 134 -1.31 -1.07 -16.36
N PRO A 135 -1.08 -0.41 -17.50
CA PRO A 135 0.04 0.51 -17.66
C PRO A 135 -0.01 1.65 -16.64
N LEU A 136 1.15 2.09 -16.18
CA LEU A 136 1.24 3.30 -15.36
C LEU A 136 0.91 4.54 -16.19
N VAL A 137 0.23 5.50 -15.56
CA VAL A 137 -0.18 6.77 -16.18
C VAL A 137 0.78 7.90 -15.81
N SER A 138 1.09 8.03 -14.52
CA SER A 138 1.90 9.14 -14.01
C SER A 138 3.02 8.74 -13.07
N GLY A 139 2.97 7.54 -12.50
CA GLY A 139 3.88 7.12 -11.42
C GLY A 139 3.62 7.82 -10.08
N GLU A 140 2.60 8.67 -9.98
CA GLU A 140 2.20 9.34 -8.73
C GLU A 140 1.41 8.42 -7.78
N ILE A 141 1.18 7.16 -8.16
CA ILE A 141 0.44 6.09 -7.49
C ILE A 141 -1.07 6.35 -7.42
N GLY A 142 -1.52 7.54 -7.02
CA GLY A 142 -2.95 7.87 -6.92
C GLY A 142 -3.66 7.82 -8.26
N ASP A 143 -3.06 8.43 -9.29
CA ASP A 143 -3.56 8.40 -10.66
C ASP A 143 -3.54 6.98 -11.23
N ASP A 144 -2.48 6.22 -10.91
CA ASP A 144 -2.29 4.85 -11.39
C ASP A 144 -3.30 3.89 -10.76
N VAL A 145 -3.65 4.08 -9.48
CA VAL A 145 -4.75 3.36 -8.80
C VAL A 145 -6.10 3.74 -9.41
N THR A 146 -6.33 5.02 -9.70
CA THR A 146 -7.54 5.49 -10.40
C THR A 146 -7.67 4.81 -11.75
N ALA A 147 -6.59 4.78 -12.54
CA ALA A 147 -6.55 4.11 -13.85
C ALA A 147 -6.80 2.60 -13.73
N TYR A 148 -6.24 1.94 -12.70
CA TYR A 148 -6.48 0.52 -12.44
C TYR A 148 -7.97 0.22 -12.24
N PHE A 149 -8.66 0.97 -11.39
CA PHE A 149 -10.09 0.75 -11.17
C PHE A 149 -10.91 1.01 -12.42
N ALA A 150 -10.58 2.03 -13.19
CA ALA A 150 -11.30 2.35 -14.43
C ALA A 150 -11.10 1.28 -15.51
N GLN A 151 -9.87 0.80 -15.71
CA GLN A 151 -9.53 -0.10 -16.83
C GLN A 151 -9.73 -1.58 -16.48
N SER A 152 -9.34 -2.00 -15.26
CA SER A 152 -9.39 -3.40 -14.86
C SER A 152 -10.70 -3.78 -14.18
N GLU A 153 -11.27 -2.88 -13.35
CA GLU A 153 -12.49 -3.17 -12.59
C GLU A 153 -13.74 -2.46 -13.13
N GLN A 154 -13.55 -1.63 -14.16
CA GLN A 154 -14.65 -0.86 -14.79
C GLN A 154 -15.45 -0.03 -13.77
N THR A 155 -14.77 0.43 -12.72
CA THR A 155 -15.37 1.20 -11.63
C THR A 155 -14.80 2.63 -11.65
N PRO A 156 -15.60 3.65 -11.99
CA PRO A 156 -15.15 5.04 -11.91
C PRO A 156 -14.72 5.38 -10.48
N THR A 157 -13.47 5.79 -10.33
CA THR A 157 -12.84 5.97 -9.02
C THR A 157 -12.04 7.26 -9.00
N ALA A 158 -12.05 7.96 -7.87
CA ALA A 158 -11.09 9.01 -7.56
C ALA A 158 -10.23 8.56 -6.38
N CYS A 159 -8.91 8.63 -6.53
CA CYS A 159 -7.95 8.28 -5.48
C CYS A 159 -7.00 9.44 -5.25
N ALA A 160 -6.90 9.91 -4.00
CA ALA A 160 -5.92 10.89 -3.59
C ALA A 160 -5.07 10.33 -2.45
N LEU A 161 -3.75 10.40 -2.62
CA LEU A 161 -2.76 9.90 -1.69
C LEU A 161 -1.76 10.99 -1.35
N GLY A 162 -1.30 11.01 -0.11
CA GLY A 162 -0.33 11.99 0.33
C GLY A 162 0.59 11.46 1.40
N VAL A 163 1.87 11.78 1.27
CA VAL A 163 2.90 11.58 2.28
C VAL A 163 3.72 12.86 2.36
N LEU A 164 3.74 13.48 3.51
CA LEU A 164 4.58 14.64 3.79
C LEU A 164 5.76 14.19 4.66
N VAL A 165 6.96 14.36 4.12
CA VAL A 165 8.22 14.01 4.80
C VAL A 165 8.82 15.28 5.37
N ASP A 166 9.20 15.24 6.65
CA ASP A 166 9.85 16.38 7.31
C ASP A 166 11.36 16.44 6.97
N ARG A 167 12.03 17.52 7.37
CA ARG A 167 13.46 17.76 7.10
C ARG A 167 14.39 16.74 7.71
N ASP A 168 13.98 16.11 8.81
CA ASP A 168 14.70 15.01 9.46
C ASP A 168 14.43 13.63 8.80
N CYS A 169 13.73 13.62 7.66
CA CYS A 169 13.31 12.42 6.93
C CYS A 169 12.24 11.58 7.66
N SER A 170 11.65 12.07 8.74
CA SER A 170 10.48 11.44 9.37
C SER A 170 9.20 11.74 8.60
N VAL A 171 8.19 10.88 8.79
CA VAL A 171 6.87 11.08 8.18
C VAL A 171 6.06 12.03 9.04
N LYS A 172 5.83 13.25 8.55
CA LYS A 172 5.00 14.23 9.24
C LYS A 172 3.53 13.84 9.23
N VAL A 173 2.99 13.54 8.05
CA VAL A 173 1.65 13.01 7.84
C VAL A 173 1.62 12.10 6.62
N ALA A 174 0.77 11.05 6.68
CA ALA A 174 0.46 10.20 5.55
C ALA A 174 -1.00 9.76 5.61
N GLY A 175 -1.63 9.62 4.45
CA GLY A 175 -3.01 9.16 4.32
C GLY A 175 -3.55 9.38 2.93
N GLY A 176 -4.86 9.19 2.79
CA GLY A 176 -5.52 9.31 1.50
C GLY A 176 -7.00 9.04 1.59
N TYR A 177 -7.65 9.12 0.43
CA TYR A 177 -9.03 8.68 0.27
C TYR A 177 -9.22 8.00 -1.09
N LEU A 178 -10.28 7.20 -1.17
CA LEU A 178 -10.72 6.52 -2.37
C LEU A 178 -12.25 6.60 -2.44
N LEU A 179 -12.76 7.09 -3.57
CA LEU A 179 -14.19 7.31 -3.83
C LEU A 179 -14.56 6.52 -5.07
N GLN A 180 -15.61 5.72 -4.99
CA GLN A 180 -16.07 4.89 -6.11
C GLN A 180 -17.52 5.17 -6.43
N LEU A 181 -17.78 5.54 -7.68
CA LEU A 181 -19.15 5.69 -8.17
C LEU A 181 -19.79 4.32 -8.40
N LEU A 182 -21.02 4.18 -7.94
CA LEU A 182 -21.84 3.01 -8.21
C LEU A 182 -22.59 3.16 -9.52
N PRO A 183 -22.94 2.03 -10.18
CA PRO A 183 -23.73 2.08 -11.40
C PRO A 183 -25.06 2.82 -11.23
N GLY A 184 -25.40 3.68 -12.18
CA GLY A 184 -26.61 4.47 -12.16
C GLY A 184 -26.52 5.77 -11.36
N ALA A 185 -25.33 6.18 -10.92
CA ALA A 185 -25.13 7.49 -10.27
C ALA A 185 -25.63 8.62 -11.19
N PRO A 186 -26.47 9.53 -10.67
CA PRO A 186 -26.93 10.71 -11.43
C PRO A 186 -25.76 11.66 -11.74
N GLU A 187 -25.91 12.45 -12.80
CA GLU A 187 -24.89 13.44 -13.20
C GLU A 187 -24.67 14.49 -12.10
N GLU A 188 -25.72 14.86 -11.37
CA GLU A 188 -25.66 15.80 -10.25
C GLU A 188 -24.76 15.28 -9.12
N THR A 189 -24.75 13.96 -8.85
CA THR A 189 -23.86 13.31 -7.88
C THR A 189 -22.39 13.40 -8.33
N ILE A 190 -22.12 13.16 -9.63
CA ILE A 190 -20.79 13.26 -10.22
C ILE A 190 -20.27 14.68 -10.10
N ASP A 191 -21.06 15.65 -10.54
CA ASP A 191 -20.74 17.08 -10.49
C ASP A 191 -20.46 17.56 -9.05
N ALA A 192 -21.29 17.14 -8.10
CA ALA A 192 -21.13 17.48 -6.69
C ALA A 192 -19.82 16.92 -6.12
N LEU A 193 -19.49 15.68 -6.48
CA LEU A 193 -18.25 15.03 -6.06
C LEU A 193 -17.02 15.72 -6.66
N GLU A 194 -17.04 16.04 -7.95
CA GLU A 194 -15.95 16.77 -8.61
C GLU A 194 -15.71 18.17 -7.98
N ARG A 195 -16.81 18.90 -7.71
CA ARG A 195 -16.71 20.18 -6.99
C ARG A 195 -16.11 20.01 -5.59
N GLY A 196 -16.50 18.95 -4.88
CA GLY A 196 -15.99 18.64 -3.54
C GLY A 196 -14.50 18.33 -3.55
N ILE A 197 -14.05 17.44 -4.44
CA ILE A 197 -12.64 17.09 -4.63
C ILE A 197 -11.80 18.33 -4.96
N LYS A 198 -12.25 19.14 -5.90
CA LYS A 198 -11.55 20.36 -6.30
C LYS A 198 -11.43 21.38 -5.19
N ARG A 199 -12.48 21.52 -4.37
CA ARG A 199 -12.50 22.44 -3.21
C ARG A 199 -11.61 21.97 -2.07
N ALA A 200 -11.58 20.67 -1.79
CA ALA A 200 -10.81 20.08 -0.70
C ALA A 200 -9.30 20.22 -0.89
N GLY A 201 -8.81 20.18 -2.13
CA GLY A 201 -7.40 20.36 -2.45
C GLY A 201 -6.53 19.15 -2.06
N ALA A 202 -5.29 19.42 -1.65
CA ALA A 202 -4.32 18.36 -1.37
C ALA A 202 -4.61 17.66 -0.03
N VAL A 203 -4.66 16.33 -0.06
CA VAL A 203 -4.91 15.50 1.14
C VAL A 203 -3.85 15.70 2.23
N THR A 204 -2.59 15.96 1.84
CA THR A 204 -1.51 16.27 2.80
C THR A 204 -1.78 17.56 3.58
N ALA A 205 -2.36 18.58 2.94
CA ALA A 205 -2.69 19.83 3.62
C ALA A 205 -3.81 19.62 4.63
N MET A 206 -4.81 18.81 4.32
CA MET A 206 -5.90 18.46 5.24
C MET A 206 -5.36 17.69 6.45
N LEU A 207 -4.52 16.67 6.22
CA LEU A 207 -3.90 15.87 7.28
C LEU A 207 -2.96 16.72 8.17
N ASP A 208 -2.17 17.61 7.57
CA ASP A 208 -1.26 18.50 8.30
C ASP A 208 -2.00 19.54 9.14
N ALA A 209 -3.19 19.93 8.71
CA ALA A 209 -4.12 20.75 9.50
C ALA A 209 -4.82 19.97 10.63
N GLY A 210 -4.56 18.65 10.76
CA GLY A 210 -5.11 17.81 11.83
C GLY A 210 -6.49 17.23 11.54
N LEU A 211 -6.97 17.29 10.29
CA LEU A 211 -8.25 16.69 9.91
C LEU A 211 -8.21 15.17 10.05
N THR A 212 -9.30 14.64 10.57
CA THR A 212 -9.54 13.19 10.65
C THR A 212 -9.94 12.63 9.28
N PRO A 213 -9.86 11.30 9.06
CA PRO A 213 -10.41 10.67 7.87
C PRO A 213 -11.87 11.02 7.61
N GLU A 214 -12.69 11.13 8.67
CA GLU A 214 -14.09 11.55 8.60
C GLU A 214 -14.23 12.99 8.11
N ASP A 215 -13.41 13.91 8.66
CA ASP A 215 -13.40 15.32 8.25
C ASP A 215 -13.01 15.47 6.77
N ILE A 216 -12.00 14.68 6.33
CA ILE A 216 -11.58 14.66 4.92
C ILE A 216 -12.73 14.23 4.02
N LEU A 217 -13.40 13.11 4.34
CA LEU A 217 -14.56 12.66 3.58
C LEU A 217 -15.70 13.67 3.62
N GLY A 218 -15.94 14.31 4.77
CA GLY A 218 -16.93 15.38 4.90
C GLY A 218 -16.63 16.58 3.99
N GLN A 219 -15.36 16.95 3.83
CA GLN A 219 -14.96 18.03 2.92
C GLN A 219 -15.06 17.63 1.45
N VAL A 220 -14.60 16.42 1.12
CA VAL A 220 -14.55 15.93 -0.27
C VAL A 220 -15.93 15.59 -0.79
N CYS A 221 -16.78 14.92 0.00
CA CYS A 221 -18.16 14.60 -0.40
C CYS A 221 -19.11 15.80 -0.20
N GLY A 222 -18.81 16.70 0.73
CA GLY A 222 -19.49 17.99 0.89
C GLY A 222 -21.01 17.91 0.85
N GLU A 223 -21.58 18.34 -0.29
CA GLU A 223 -23.03 18.43 -0.52
C GLU A 223 -23.73 17.06 -0.46
N LEU A 224 -23.01 15.96 -0.79
CA LEU A 224 -23.60 14.62 -0.81
C LEU A 224 -23.76 14.05 0.62
N GLY A 225 -23.03 14.57 1.61
CA GLY A 225 -22.96 13.97 2.95
C GLY A 225 -22.39 12.55 2.94
N VAL A 226 -22.04 12.04 4.12
CA VAL A 226 -21.49 10.68 4.27
C VAL A 226 -22.15 9.98 5.45
N VAL A 227 -22.56 8.73 5.23
CA VAL A 227 -22.96 7.79 6.27
C VAL A 227 -21.77 6.86 6.51
N PHE A 228 -21.14 6.99 7.68
CA PHE A 228 -20.03 6.11 8.08
C PHE A 228 -20.57 4.77 8.53
N MET A 229 -19.94 3.68 8.04
CA MET A 229 -20.40 2.30 8.27
C MET A 229 -19.41 1.50 9.11
N GLU A 230 -18.11 1.78 8.95
CA GLU A 230 -17.06 1.01 9.59
C GLU A 230 -15.83 1.87 9.86
N THR A 231 -15.20 1.61 10.99
CA THR A 231 -13.88 2.15 11.35
C THR A 231 -12.99 0.98 11.71
N ALA A 232 -11.79 0.90 11.15
CA ALA A 232 -10.82 -0.15 11.41
C ALA A 232 -9.46 0.44 11.75
N GLU A 233 -8.83 0.01 12.83
CA GLU A 233 -7.43 0.31 13.11
C GLU A 233 -6.53 -0.37 12.09
N VAL A 234 -5.50 0.32 11.62
CA VAL A 234 -4.54 -0.19 10.64
C VAL A 234 -3.13 -0.01 11.14
N ALA A 235 -2.25 -0.93 10.73
CA ALA A 235 -0.85 -0.89 11.11
C ALA A 235 0.05 -1.50 10.02
N TYR A 236 1.34 -1.16 10.09
CA TYR A 236 2.36 -1.94 9.41
C TYR A 236 2.54 -3.27 10.17
N LYS A 237 2.11 -4.38 9.58
CA LYS A 237 2.09 -5.69 10.23
C LYS A 237 2.62 -6.78 9.31
N CYS A 238 3.73 -7.38 9.72
CA CYS A 238 4.27 -8.55 9.05
C CYS A 238 3.76 -9.83 9.74
N TYR A 239 3.41 -10.82 8.94
CA TYR A 239 2.93 -12.13 9.40
C TYR A 239 4.00 -13.22 9.19
N CYS A 240 5.29 -12.85 9.13
CA CYS A 240 6.35 -13.83 9.06
C CYS A 240 6.47 -14.57 10.41
N ASP A 241 6.77 -15.85 10.32
CA ASP A 241 7.09 -16.72 11.44
C ASP A 241 8.15 -17.73 10.99
N ARG A 242 8.70 -18.51 11.93
CA ARG A 242 9.73 -19.49 11.62
C ARG A 242 9.25 -20.58 10.67
N ASP A 243 7.97 -20.97 10.75
CA ASP A 243 7.40 -22.04 9.92
C ASP A 243 7.29 -21.59 8.46
N ARG A 244 6.84 -20.36 8.23
CA ARG A 244 6.80 -19.75 6.88
C ARG A 244 8.19 -19.59 6.27
N VAL A 245 9.17 -19.17 7.07
CA VAL A 245 10.56 -19.08 6.60
C VAL A 245 11.12 -20.47 6.31
N THR A 246 10.81 -21.47 7.15
CA THR A 246 11.17 -22.87 6.91
C THR A 246 10.57 -23.38 5.59
N ALA A 247 9.29 -23.08 5.33
CA ALA A 247 8.64 -23.47 4.08
C ALA A 247 9.32 -22.81 2.86
N ALA A 248 9.74 -21.54 2.99
CA ALA A 248 10.52 -20.86 1.95
C ALA A 248 11.89 -21.50 1.73
N LEU A 249 12.58 -21.89 2.80
CA LEU A 249 13.86 -22.63 2.69
C LEU A 249 13.67 -23.98 1.99
N ILE A 250 12.60 -24.70 2.27
CA ILE A 250 12.27 -25.97 1.60
C ILE A 250 12.18 -25.77 0.06
N SER A 251 11.67 -24.62 -0.38
CA SER A 251 11.52 -24.32 -1.81
C SER A 251 12.84 -24.09 -2.55
N LEU A 252 13.97 -23.87 -1.84
CA LEU A 252 15.31 -23.81 -2.44
C LEU A 252 15.74 -25.17 -2.97
N GLY A 253 15.23 -26.26 -2.39
CA GLY A 253 15.58 -27.63 -2.79
C GLY A 253 16.77 -28.22 -2.03
N ARG A 254 16.93 -29.54 -2.20
CA ARG A 254 17.89 -30.34 -1.44
C ARG A 254 19.34 -29.94 -1.69
N GLU A 255 19.69 -29.54 -2.91
CA GLU A 255 21.08 -29.22 -3.28
C GLU A 255 21.58 -27.96 -2.55
N GLU A 256 20.82 -26.85 -2.65
CA GLU A 256 21.20 -25.57 -2.01
C GLU A 256 21.19 -25.69 -0.48
N LEU A 257 20.16 -26.34 0.09
CA LEU A 257 20.11 -26.60 1.53
C LEU A 257 21.26 -27.49 2.02
N GLY A 258 21.69 -28.47 1.17
CA GLY A 258 22.84 -29.32 1.44
C GLY A 258 24.13 -28.52 1.52
N GLN A 259 24.33 -27.55 0.65
CA GLN A 259 25.48 -26.64 0.68
C GLN A 259 25.49 -25.79 1.95
N ILE A 260 24.33 -25.20 2.30
CA ILE A 260 24.18 -24.40 3.53
C ILE A 260 24.52 -25.25 4.77
N ALA A 261 24.03 -26.50 4.84
CA ALA A 261 24.31 -27.41 5.95
C ALA A 261 25.81 -27.79 6.02
N ALA A 262 26.50 -27.95 4.86
CA ALA A 262 27.89 -28.30 4.77
C ALA A 262 28.83 -27.19 5.26
N ASP A 263 28.43 -25.93 5.19
CA ASP A 263 29.20 -24.78 5.69
C ASP A 263 29.37 -24.81 7.22
N GLY A 264 28.54 -25.58 7.94
CA GLY A 264 28.65 -25.80 9.38
C GLY A 264 28.49 -24.55 10.26
N LYS A 265 27.87 -23.49 9.72
CA LYS A 265 27.67 -22.21 10.40
C LYS A 265 26.18 -21.92 10.53
N PRO A 266 25.77 -21.16 11.59
CA PRO A 266 24.40 -20.63 11.65
C PRO A 266 24.09 -19.77 10.42
N PHE A 267 22.93 -19.98 9.83
CA PHE A 267 22.45 -19.30 8.63
C PHE A 267 21.33 -18.32 8.99
N PRO A 268 21.58 -16.99 8.93
CA PRO A 268 20.55 -16.01 9.16
C PRO A 268 19.69 -15.81 7.91
N VAL A 269 18.38 -15.81 8.10
CA VAL A 269 17.38 -15.47 7.07
C VAL A 269 16.63 -14.23 7.51
N GLU A 270 16.77 -13.16 6.76
CA GLU A 270 16.14 -11.89 7.04
C GLU A 270 14.81 -11.77 6.30
N CYS A 271 13.76 -11.36 7.01
CA CYS A 271 12.47 -11.13 6.38
C CYS A 271 12.51 -9.85 5.55
N GLN A 272 12.20 -9.92 4.25
CA GLN A 272 12.21 -8.75 3.36
C GLN A 272 11.15 -7.69 3.72
N PHE A 273 10.10 -8.06 4.45
CA PHE A 273 9.01 -7.17 4.84
C PHE A 273 9.17 -6.54 6.22
N CYS A 274 10.08 -7.03 7.04
CA CYS A 274 10.31 -6.49 8.38
C CYS A 274 11.76 -6.74 8.81
N ASP A 275 12.12 -6.24 9.98
CA ASP A 275 13.46 -6.32 10.54
C ASP A 275 13.74 -7.63 11.32
N THR A 276 12.87 -8.63 11.20
CA THR A 276 13.03 -9.90 11.91
C THR A 276 14.03 -10.80 11.21
N VAL A 277 15.03 -11.28 11.98
CA VAL A 277 16.03 -12.25 11.52
C VAL A 277 15.76 -13.61 12.17
N TYR A 278 15.68 -14.64 11.35
CA TYR A 278 15.52 -16.03 11.75
C TYR A 278 16.85 -16.76 11.54
N THR A 279 17.49 -17.18 12.63
CA THR A 279 18.73 -17.93 12.54
C THR A 279 18.45 -19.43 12.55
N PHE A 280 18.96 -20.14 11.56
CA PHE A 280 18.92 -21.60 11.45
C PHE A 280 20.29 -22.18 11.75
N THR A 281 20.36 -23.14 12.67
CA THR A 281 21.60 -23.88 12.94
C THR A 281 21.82 -24.94 11.87
N PRO A 282 23.04 -25.49 11.72
CA PRO A 282 23.29 -26.62 10.81
C PRO A 282 22.37 -27.82 11.10
N GLU A 283 22.03 -28.06 12.38
CA GLU A 283 21.12 -29.11 12.82
C GLU A 283 19.69 -28.84 12.32
N ASP A 284 19.20 -27.57 12.42
CA ASP A 284 17.90 -27.18 11.88
C ASP A 284 17.82 -27.45 10.38
N VAL A 285 18.86 -27.09 9.63
CA VAL A 285 18.91 -27.31 8.16
C VAL A 285 18.95 -28.80 7.82
N GLN A 286 19.69 -29.62 8.61
CA GLN A 286 19.68 -31.06 8.45
C GLN A 286 18.31 -31.68 8.74
N GLU A 287 17.55 -31.16 9.72
CA GLU A 287 16.19 -31.59 9.98
C GLU A 287 15.24 -31.25 8.84
N ILE A 288 15.39 -30.06 8.24
CA ILE A 288 14.64 -29.68 7.05
C ILE A 288 14.94 -30.62 5.88
N LEU A 289 16.21 -30.95 5.66
CA LEU A 289 16.66 -31.89 4.61
C LEU A 289 16.06 -33.29 4.74
N LYS A 290 15.75 -33.75 5.96
CA LYS A 290 15.09 -35.05 6.20
C LYS A 290 13.60 -35.05 5.80
N LYS A 291 12.98 -33.84 5.70
CA LYS A 291 11.54 -33.70 5.40
C LYS A 291 11.24 -33.53 3.90
N ILE A 292 12.26 -33.33 3.08
CA ILE A 292 12.22 -33.18 1.63
C ILE A 292 13.07 -34.27 0.94
#